data_2674e48511a2bfe35a80bcdf5588902c
#
_entry.id   2674e48511a2bfe35a80bcdf5588902c
#
_cell.length_a   1.000
_cell.length_b   1.000
_cell.length_c   1.000
_cell.angle_alpha   90.00
_cell.angle_beta   90.00
_cell.angle_gamma   90.00
#
_symmetry.space_group_name_H-M   'P 1'
#
loop_
_entity.id
_entity.type
_entity.pdbx_description
1 polymer ?
#
loop_
_entity_poly.entity_id
_entity_poly.type
_entity_poly.pdbx_seq_one_letter_code
_entity_poly.pdbx_strand_id
1 'polypeptide(L)'
;MIRVIVIGTLLVLLAGCGNEAGSPQQGGAEASLLVKHVVDGSAGLYMEGSVWHVRVADESGEAVLDRKLMDDRVPIRLEAGRYTIDSEELPCDGTCSNLDPATDRCSTEFEMEAGQQSAATVTLRPGKGCTIVESSP
;
A
#
# COMPACT_ATOMS: atom_id res chain seq x y z
N MET A 1 50.42 8.57 69.67
CA MET A 1 50.10 7.21 69.26
C MET A 1 48.74 7.30 68.53
N ILE A 2 48.74 7.35 67.23
CA ILE A 2 47.52 7.51 66.40
C ILE A 2 47.26 6.17 65.66
N ARG A 3 46.15 5.54 65.99
CA ARG A 3 45.71 4.34 65.30
C ARG A 3 44.85 4.71 64.06
N VAL A 4 45.37 4.41 62.90
CA VAL A 4 44.67 4.56 61.66
C VAL A 4 43.81 3.29 61.41
N ILE A 5 42.51 3.45 61.36
CA ILE A 5 41.56 2.37 61.00
C ILE A 5 41.28 2.52 59.49
N VAL A 6 41.72 1.53 58.70
CA VAL A 6 41.40 1.44 57.27
C VAL A 6 40.10 0.68 57.13
N ILE A 7 39.07 1.39 56.75
CA ILE A 7 37.75 0.78 56.40
C ILE A 7 37.79 0.44 54.92
N GLY A 8 37.86 -0.87 54.65
CA GLY A 8 37.80 -1.37 53.30
C GLY A 8 36.36 -1.31 52.77
N THR A 9 36.16 -0.50 51.76
CA THR A 9 34.84 -0.42 51.08
C THR A 9 34.76 -1.54 50.05
N LEU A 10 33.89 -2.52 50.31
CA LEU A 10 33.58 -3.62 49.40
C LEU A 10 32.60 -3.10 48.30
N LEU A 11 33.15 -2.92 47.09
CA LEU A 11 32.32 -2.57 45.92
C LEU A 11 31.63 -3.82 45.40
N VAL A 12 30.33 -3.97 45.63
CA VAL A 12 29.50 -4.99 45.02
C VAL A 12 29.10 -4.52 43.62
N LEU A 13 29.71 -5.08 42.58
CA LEU A 13 29.29 -4.90 41.21
C LEU A 13 28.04 -5.78 40.97
N LEU A 14 26.86 -5.17 41.03
CA LEU A 14 25.62 -5.76 40.54
C LEU A 14 25.67 -5.70 39.01
N ALA A 15 26.04 -6.82 38.39
CA ALA A 15 25.81 -7.06 36.96
C ALA A 15 24.29 -7.16 36.73
N GLY A 16 23.67 -6.03 36.45
CA GLY A 16 22.29 -6.01 35.97
C GLY A 16 22.25 -6.59 34.57
N CYS A 17 21.80 -7.85 34.44
CA CYS A 17 21.28 -8.34 33.17
C CYS A 17 20.06 -7.50 32.82
N GLY A 18 20.26 -6.47 31.99
CA GLY A 18 19.18 -5.76 31.34
C GLY A 18 18.48 -6.74 30.40
N ASN A 19 17.37 -7.31 30.85
CA ASN A 19 16.35 -7.82 29.95
C ASN A 19 15.81 -6.59 29.22
N GLU A 20 16.34 -6.30 28.05
CA GLU A 20 15.61 -5.52 27.06
C GLU A 20 14.37 -6.33 26.72
N ALA A 21 13.31 -6.04 27.47
CA ALA A 21 11.98 -6.39 27.05
C ALA A 21 11.77 -5.63 25.74
N GLY A 22 12.09 -6.32 24.62
CA GLY A 22 11.69 -5.87 23.31
C GLY A 22 10.20 -5.57 23.42
N SER A 23 9.84 -4.31 23.27
CA SER A 23 8.44 -3.92 23.10
C SER A 23 7.87 -4.87 22.07
N PRO A 24 6.75 -5.58 22.35
CA PRO A 24 6.11 -6.31 21.30
C PRO A 24 5.80 -5.28 20.22
N GLN A 25 6.48 -5.38 19.08
CA GLN A 25 6.01 -4.75 17.88
C GLN A 25 4.57 -5.24 17.77
N GLN A 26 3.64 -4.37 18.08
CA GLN A 26 2.24 -4.56 17.74
C GLN A 26 2.22 -4.59 16.21
N GLY A 27 2.48 -5.78 15.67
CA GLY A 27 2.17 -6.08 14.30
C GLY A 27 0.66 -5.94 14.20
N GLY A 28 0.19 -4.75 13.87
CA GLY A 28 -1.20 -4.52 13.53
C GLY A 28 -1.59 -5.57 12.50
N ALA A 29 -2.76 -6.18 12.65
CA ALA A 29 -3.23 -7.14 11.67
C ALA A 29 -3.21 -6.45 10.30
N GLU A 30 -2.45 -7.02 9.34
CA GLU A 30 -2.38 -6.47 7.99
C GLU A 30 -3.78 -6.43 7.38
N ALA A 31 -4.11 -5.30 6.77
CA ALA A 31 -5.29 -5.16 5.95
C ALA A 31 -5.00 -5.65 4.53
N SER A 32 -6.03 -5.98 3.78
CA SER A 32 -5.88 -6.37 2.37
C SER A 32 -6.84 -5.60 1.48
N LEU A 33 -6.32 -5.05 0.39
CA LEU A 33 -7.08 -4.37 -0.64
C LEU A 33 -6.96 -5.15 -1.94
N LEU A 34 -8.09 -5.43 -2.58
CA LEU A 34 -8.13 -5.99 -3.93
C LEU A 34 -8.53 -4.90 -4.91
N VAL A 35 -7.62 -4.44 -5.74
CA VAL A 35 -7.94 -3.53 -6.85
C VAL A 35 -8.40 -4.36 -8.04
N LYS A 36 -9.58 -4.03 -8.58
CA LYS A 36 -10.17 -4.66 -9.78
C LYS A 36 -10.37 -3.62 -10.85
N HIS A 37 -10.04 -3.98 -12.09
CA HIS A 37 -10.31 -3.15 -13.26
C HIS A 37 -11.45 -3.75 -14.09
N VAL A 38 -12.37 -2.90 -14.49
CA VAL A 38 -13.54 -3.27 -15.31
C VAL A 38 -13.69 -2.24 -16.40
N VAL A 39 -13.85 -2.69 -17.64
CA VAL A 39 -14.24 -1.84 -18.76
C VAL A 39 -15.74 -1.92 -18.92
N ASP A 40 -16.43 -0.80 -18.70
CA ASP A 40 -17.87 -0.68 -18.85
C ASP A 40 -18.18 -0.01 -20.20
N GLY A 41 -18.72 -0.78 -21.11
CA GLY A 41 -19.12 -0.29 -22.42
C GLY A 41 -18.92 -1.34 -23.49
N SER A 42 -20.02 -1.88 -23.96
CA SER A 42 -20.11 -2.80 -25.10
C SER A 42 -20.02 -2.09 -26.45
N ALA A 43 -19.63 -0.83 -26.44
CA ALA A 43 -19.52 -0.06 -27.67
C ALA A 43 -18.27 -0.50 -28.43
N GLY A 44 -18.31 -1.66 -29.07
CA GLY A 44 -17.52 -2.10 -30.22
C GLY A 44 -16.17 -1.45 -30.55
N LEU A 45 -15.60 -0.72 -29.64
CA LEU A 45 -14.26 -0.18 -29.73
C LEU A 45 -13.32 -1.35 -29.53
N TYR A 46 -12.71 -1.76 -30.60
CA TYR A 46 -11.59 -2.68 -30.61
C TYR A 46 -10.45 -2.01 -29.84
N MET A 47 -10.33 -2.32 -28.55
CA MET A 47 -9.17 -1.93 -27.78
C MET A 47 -8.07 -2.93 -28.15
N GLU A 48 -7.08 -2.48 -28.90
CA GLU A 48 -5.96 -3.32 -29.32
C GLU A 48 -5.12 -3.82 -28.13
N GLY A 49 -5.23 -3.17 -27.03
CA GLY A 49 -4.60 -3.50 -25.74
C GLY A 49 -4.52 -2.28 -24.85
N SER A 50 -4.44 -2.52 -23.57
CA SER A 50 -4.13 -1.48 -22.60
C SER A 50 -3.37 -2.04 -21.41
N VAL A 51 -2.60 -1.18 -20.77
CA VAL A 51 -1.90 -1.45 -19.53
C VAL A 51 -2.48 -0.53 -18.47
N TRP A 52 -2.81 -1.09 -17.33
CA TRP A 52 -3.23 -0.31 -16.17
C TRP A 52 -2.01 0.12 -15.37
N HIS A 53 -1.90 1.39 -15.12
CA HIS A 53 -0.94 1.92 -14.15
C HIS A 53 -1.71 2.21 -12.87
N VAL A 54 -1.37 1.51 -11.80
CA VAL A 54 -1.97 1.66 -10.48
C VAL A 54 -0.91 2.12 -9.51
N ARG A 55 -1.17 3.23 -8.85
CA ARG A 55 -0.38 3.74 -7.75
C ARG A 55 -1.24 3.80 -6.50
N VAL A 56 -0.75 3.25 -5.40
CA VAL A 56 -1.33 3.42 -4.07
C VAL A 56 -0.29 4.12 -3.21
N ALA A 57 -0.65 5.25 -2.65
CA ALA A 57 0.22 6.03 -1.80
C ALA A 57 -0.40 6.19 -0.40
N ASP A 58 0.43 6.21 0.63
CA ASP A 58 0.01 6.55 1.98
C ASP A 58 -0.24 8.05 2.15
N GLU A 59 -0.64 8.46 3.35
CA GLU A 59 -0.93 9.87 3.66
C GLU A 59 0.30 10.79 3.58
N SER A 60 1.52 10.24 3.60
CA SER A 60 2.75 11.00 3.35
C SER A 60 3.02 11.23 1.87
N GLY A 61 2.29 10.53 0.99
CA GLY A 61 2.49 10.48 -0.44
C GLY A 61 3.53 9.46 -0.89
N GLU A 62 4.06 8.63 0.04
CA GLU A 62 4.95 7.53 -0.31
C GLU A 62 4.16 6.40 -1.00
N ALA A 63 4.67 5.93 -2.12
CA ALA A 63 4.02 4.86 -2.87
C ALA A 63 4.26 3.50 -2.22
N VAL A 64 3.22 2.86 -1.74
CA VAL A 64 3.22 1.47 -1.26
C VAL A 64 3.03 0.48 -2.40
N LEU A 65 2.43 0.93 -3.50
CA LEU A 65 2.36 0.24 -4.79
C LEU A 65 2.52 1.27 -5.91
N ASP A 66 3.31 0.92 -6.92
CA ASP A 66 3.44 1.68 -8.17
C ASP A 66 3.78 0.68 -9.28
N ARG A 67 2.78 0.28 -10.07
CA ARG A 67 2.93 -0.78 -11.07
C ARG A 67 2.09 -0.56 -12.32
N LYS A 68 2.66 -0.99 -13.44
CA LYS A 68 1.94 -1.19 -14.70
C LYS A 68 1.54 -2.66 -14.81
N LEU A 69 0.29 -2.92 -15.08
CA LEU A 69 -0.33 -4.23 -15.00
C LEU A 69 -1.16 -4.51 -16.24
N MET A 70 -1.11 -5.74 -16.70
CA MET A 70 -2.03 -6.26 -17.71
C MET A 70 -3.17 -7.07 -17.09
N ASP A 71 -3.02 -7.41 -15.79
CA ASP A 71 -4.03 -8.15 -15.04
C ASP A 71 -5.14 -7.21 -14.57
N ASP A 72 -6.36 -7.73 -14.56
CA ASP A 72 -7.54 -7.01 -14.09
C ASP A 72 -7.70 -7.02 -12.55
N ARG A 73 -6.78 -7.67 -11.83
CA ARG A 73 -6.84 -7.83 -10.37
C ARG A 73 -5.47 -7.74 -9.71
N VAL A 74 -5.38 -6.90 -8.69
CA VAL A 74 -4.16 -6.69 -7.91
C VAL A 74 -4.45 -6.78 -6.43
N PRO A 75 -4.01 -7.84 -5.74
CA PRO A 75 -4.06 -7.89 -4.29
C PRO A 75 -2.91 -7.08 -3.68
N ILE A 76 -3.22 -6.26 -2.68
CA ILE A 76 -2.27 -5.40 -1.98
C ILE A 76 -2.42 -5.63 -0.48
N ARG A 77 -1.32 -5.76 0.23
CA ARG A 77 -1.30 -5.75 1.69
C ARG A 77 -0.96 -4.36 2.17
N LEU A 78 -1.72 -3.87 3.12
CA LEU A 78 -1.60 -2.53 3.67
C LEU A 78 -1.60 -2.59 5.19
N GLU A 79 -0.98 -1.64 5.82
CA GLU A 79 -1.18 -1.36 7.23
C GLU A 79 -2.50 -0.59 7.42
N ALA A 80 -2.96 -0.44 8.66
CA ALA A 80 -4.08 0.45 8.94
C ALA A 80 -3.65 1.90 8.68
N GLY A 81 -4.48 2.66 7.96
CA GLY A 81 -4.14 4.04 7.58
C GLY A 81 -4.97 4.58 6.44
N ARG A 82 -4.66 5.81 6.06
CA ARG A 82 -5.30 6.48 4.93
C ARG A 82 -4.41 6.39 3.70
N TYR A 83 -5.04 6.14 2.57
CA TYR A 83 -4.37 5.94 1.30
C TYR A 83 -5.08 6.65 0.16
N THR A 84 -4.33 6.93 -0.89
CA THR A 84 -4.86 7.38 -2.18
C THR A 84 -4.58 6.31 -3.23
N ILE A 85 -5.60 5.91 -3.98
CA ILE A 85 -5.44 5.13 -5.20
C ILE A 85 -5.53 6.07 -6.39
N ASP A 86 -4.50 6.04 -7.23
CA ASP A 86 -4.51 6.60 -8.57
C ASP A 86 -4.54 5.45 -9.57
N SER A 87 -5.39 5.54 -10.57
CA SER A 87 -5.42 4.60 -11.68
C SER A 87 -5.51 5.34 -13.00
N GLU A 88 -4.71 4.90 -13.97
CA GLU A 88 -4.71 5.42 -15.33
C GLU A 88 -4.61 4.30 -16.34
N GLU A 89 -5.26 4.48 -17.48
CA GLU A 89 -5.13 3.59 -18.61
C GLU A 89 -4.08 4.11 -19.58
N LEU A 90 -3.20 3.22 -19.99
CA LEU A 90 -2.15 3.45 -20.99
C LEU A 90 -2.48 2.59 -22.21
N PRO A 91 -3.13 3.13 -23.25
CA PRO A 91 -3.37 2.40 -24.49
C PRO A 91 -2.07 1.92 -25.12
N CYS A 92 -2.16 0.85 -25.89
CA CYS A 92 -0.99 0.30 -26.57
C CYS A 92 -1.36 -0.46 -27.84
N ASP A 93 -0.40 -0.56 -28.74
CA ASP A 93 -0.51 -1.39 -29.93
C ASP A 93 -0.23 -2.86 -29.59
N GLY A 94 -1.14 -3.74 -29.87
CA GLY A 94 -1.04 -5.20 -29.85
C GLY A 94 -0.14 -5.83 -28.77
N THR A 95 1.15 -5.66 -28.84
CA THR A 95 2.10 -6.26 -27.87
C THR A 95 2.37 -5.41 -26.63
N CYS A 96 1.86 -4.20 -26.57
CA CYS A 96 2.13 -3.21 -25.52
C CYS A 96 3.61 -2.94 -25.24
N SER A 97 4.46 -3.09 -26.25
CA SER A 97 5.87 -2.72 -26.15
C SER A 97 6.09 -1.21 -26.16
N ASN A 98 5.13 -0.45 -26.71
CA ASN A 98 5.06 1.00 -26.67
C ASN A 98 3.71 1.38 -26.07
N LEU A 99 3.73 2.26 -25.07
CA LEU A 99 2.52 2.75 -24.42
C LEU A 99 2.24 4.16 -24.88
N ASP A 100 1.00 4.42 -25.23
CA ASP A 100 0.51 5.76 -25.49
C ASP A 100 0.35 6.56 -24.20
N PRO A 101 0.25 7.88 -24.26
CA PRO A 101 -0.07 8.70 -23.09
C PRO A 101 -1.38 8.25 -22.44
N ALA A 102 -1.40 8.33 -21.11
CA ALA A 102 -2.58 7.98 -20.34
C ALA A 102 -3.83 8.77 -20.80
N THR A 103 -4.91 8.06 -21.04
CA THR A 103 -6.16 8.64 -21.55
C THR A 103 -7.16 8.92 -20.44
N ASP A 104 -7.41 7.93 -19.60
CA ASP A 104 -8.42 8.01 -18.55
C ASP A 104 -7.76 7.85 -17.19
N ARG A 105 -7.95 8.85 -16.33
CA ARG A 105 -7.35 8.89 -15.00
C ARG A 105 -8.43 9.08 -13.95
N CYS A 106 -8.31 8.34 -12.86
CA CYS A 106 -9.15 8.53 -11.69
C CYS A 106 -8.35 8.34 -10.41
N SER A 107 -8.82 9.00 -9.36
CA SER A 107 -8.21 8.96 -8.04
C SER A 107 -9.29 8.92 -6.97
N THR A 108 -9.02 8.24 -5.86
CA THR A 108 -9.88 8.28 -4.68
C THR A 108 -9.04 8.07 -3.41
N GLU A 109 -9.49 8.68 -2.33
CA GLU A 109 -8.96 8.42 -1.00
C GLU A 109 -9.80 7.34 -0.31
N PHE A 110 -9.16 6.52 0.52
CA PHE A 110 -9.82 5.49 1.32
C PHE A 110 -9.07 5.27 2.62
N GLU A 111 -9.74 4.65 3.58
CA GLU A 111 -9.18 4.33 4.89
C GLU A 111 -9.23 2.82 5.11
N MET A 112 -8.13 2.24 5.58
CA MET A 112 -8.02 0.83 5.91
C MET A 112 -7.89 0.65 7.42
N GLU A 113 -8.73 -0.19 7.99
CA GLU A 113 -8.61 -0.61 9.38
C GLU A 113 -7.76 -1.89 9.49
N ALA A 114 -7.16 -2.11 10.65
CA ALA A 114 -6.36 -3.29 10.91
C ALA A 114 -7.18 -4.59 10.70
N GLY A 115 -6.68 -5.49 9.86
CA GLY A 115 -7.35 -6.75 9.52
C GLY A 115 -8.52 -6.62 8.55
N GLN A 116 -8.83 -5.42 8.09
CA GLN A 116 -9.89 -5.18 7.11
C GLN A 116 -9.57 -5.80 5.76
N GLN A 117 -10.60 -6.29 5.09
CA GLN A 117 -10.55 -6.68 3.68
C GLN A 117 -11.47 -5.75 2.90
N SER A 118 -10.95 -5.11 1.87
CA SER A 118 -11.69 -4.21 0.98
C SER A 118 -11.41 -4.52 -0.47
N ALA A 119 -12.30 -4.09 -1.35
CA ALA A 119 -12.08 -4.09 -2.78
C ALA A 119 -12.34 -2.70 -3.37
N ALA A 120 -11.42 -2.25 -4.21
CA ALA A 120 -11.59 -1.05 -5.02
C ALA A 120 -11.85 -1.48 -6.47
N THR A 121 -13.01 -1.12 -7.01
CA THR A 121 -13.33 -1.39 -8.41
C THR A 121 -13.12 -0.12 -9.23
N VAL A 122 -12.13 -0.17 -10.11
CA VAL A 122 -11.87 0.87 -11.12
C VAL A 122 -12.69 0.54 -12.34
N THR A 123 -13.65 1.37 -12.67
CA THR A 123 -14.50 1.21 -13.86
C THR A 123 -14.10 2.24 -14.91
N LEU A 124 -13.58 1.76 -16.02
CA LEU A 124 -13.27 2.57 -17.20
C LEU A 124 -14.48 2.65 -18.11
N ARG A 125 -14.79 3.85 -18.56
CA ARG A 125 -15.76 4.12 -19.62
C ARG A 125 -15.04 4.84 -20.75
N PRO A 126 -14.65 4.16 -21.80
CA PRO A 126 -13.87 4.72 -22.88
C PRO A 126 -14.44 6.05 -23.41
N GLY A 127 -13.62 7.10 -23.40
CA GLY A 127 -14.03 8.46 -23.79
C GLY A 127 -14.95 9.17 -22.80
N LYS A 128 -15.23 8.60 -21.63
CA LYS A 128 -16.05 9.20 -20.56
C LYS A 128 -15.32 9.26 -19.21
N GLY A 129 -14.09 8.78 -19.15
CA GLY A 129 -13.27 8.73 -17.97
C GLY A 129 -13.41 7.46 -17.15
N CYS A 130 -12.78 7.44 -15.97
CA CYS A 130 -12.89 6.34 -15.04
C CYS A 130 -13.44 6.75 -13.68
N THR A 131 -13.89 5.78 -12.91
CA THR A 131 -14.36 5.94 -11.52
C THR A 131 -13.79 4.83 -10.65
N ILE A 132 -13.54 5.12 -9.38
CA ILE A 132 -13.13 4.13 -8.38
C ILE A 132 -14.23 4.05 -7.33
N VAL A 133 -14.70 2.84 -7.06
CA VAL A 133 -15.70 2.57 -6.01
C VAL A 133 -15.15 1.54 -5.06
N GLU A 134 -15.10 1.88 -3.78
CA GLU A 134 -14.76 0.96 -2.72
C GLU A 134 -15.98 0.12 -2.32
N SER A 135 -15.73 -1.14 -1.99
CA SER A 135 -16.72 -2.06 -1.45
C SER A 135 -16.07 -2.95 -0.39
N SER A 136 -16.83 -3.25 0.66
CA SER A 136 -16.49 -4.38 1.52
C SER A 136 -16.73 -5.68 0.76
N PRO A 137 -15.96 -6.73 0.98
CA PRO A 137 -16.12 -8.03 0.33
C PRO A 137 -17.42 -8.73 0.75
#